data_ee58e428ca2752a29f0293aa2a845dc4
#
_entry.id   ee58e428ca2752a29f0293aa2a845dc4
#
_cell.length_a   1.000
_cell.length_b   1.000
_cell.length_c   1.000
_cell.angle_alpha   90.00
_cell.angle_beta   90.00
_cell.angle_gamma   90.00
#
_symmetry.space_group_name_H-M   'P 1'
#
loop_
_entity.id
_entity.type
_entity.pdbx_description
1 polymer ?
#
loop_
_entity_poly.entity_id
_entity_poly.type
_entity_poly.pdbx_seq_one_letter_code
_entity_poly.pdbx_strand_id
1 'polypeptide(L)'
;MSDMKFEGQLALVTGASRGIGAAIALELARKGLKVIGTATGDEGAVRIRETLSAYAGCDGRTLNVTDGSAADALVDGLVKEFGGIQVLVNNAGITRDTLAMRMKDDDWDNVMDTNLKGVFRMSRAVLRTMMKQRYGRIINITSVVGASGNAGQANYAAAKAGVAGMTRALARELGSRNITVNCVAPGFIETDMTAGLGEDQQKALLGQIPLGHLGKPADIAHAVSYLASPQAGYVTGQEIHVNGGMYM
;
A
#
# COMPACT_ATOMS: atom_id res chain seq x y z
N MET A 1 -9.83 -13.97 23.40
CA MET A 1 -9.52 -13.01 22.31
C MET A 1 -10.27 -13.51 21.09
N SER A 2 -11.29 -12.76 20.61
CA SER A 2 -12.00 -13.19 19.39
C SER A 2 -11.02 -13.04 18.24
N ASP A 3 -10.71 -14.17 17.59
CA ASP A 3 -9.90 -14.17 16.38
C ASP A 3 -10.49 -13.17 15.37
N MET A 4 -9.62 -12.35 14.77
CA MET A 4 -9.98 -11.48 13.67
C MET A 4 -10.42 -12.35 12.50
N LYS A 5 -11.71 -12.61 12.38
CA LYS A 5 -12.23 -13.43 11.28
C LYS A 5 -12.55 -12.53 10.10
N PHE A 6 -11.80 -12.72 9.03
CA PHE A 6 -12.01 -12.07 7.73
C PHE A 6 -12.72 -13.01 6.75
N GLU A 7 -13.48 -14.00 7.25
CA GLU A 7 -14.06 -15.06 6.42
C GLU A 7 -14.84 -14.51 5.22
N GLY A 8 -14.43 -14.94 4.04
CA GLY A 8 -15.08 -14.60 2.77
C GLY A 8 -14.76 -13.21 2.21
N GLN A 9 -13.98 -12.39 2.93
CA GLN A 9 -13.59 -11.06 2.44
C GLN A 9 -12.46 -11.13 1.43
N LEU A 10 -12.51 -10.26 0.41
CA LEU A 10 -11.48 -10.08 -0.61
C LEU A 10 -10.62 -8.85 -0.31
N ALA A 11 -9.30 -9.05 -0.31
CA ALA A 11 -8.32 -7.98 -0.33
C ALA A 11 -7.64 -7.88 -1.70
N LEU A 12 -7.57 -6.67 -2.23
CA LEU A 12 -6.78 -6.33 -3.41
C LEU A 12 -5.52 -5.57 -2.97
N VAL A 13 -4.34 -6.11 -3.27
CA VAL A 13 -3.04 -5.52 -2.88
C VAL A 13 -2.23 -5.18 -4.13
N THR A 14 -1.96 -3.90 -4.38
CA THR A 14 -1.17 -3.50 -5.53
C THR A 14 0.33 -3.59 -5.26
N GLY A 15 1.14 -4.00 -6.27
CA GLY A 15 2.58 -4.13 -6.11
C GLY A 15 3.01 -5.22 -5.13
N ALA A 16 2.35 -6.39 -5.16
CA ALA A 16 2.49 -7.46 -4.18
C ALA A 16 3.57 -8.51 -4.53
N SER A 17 4.39 -8.30 -5.56
CA SER A 17 5.35 -9.31 -6.03
C SER A 17 6.61 -9.45 -5.17
N ARG A 18 6.91 -8.48 -4.30
CA ARG A 18 8.09 -8.46 -3.41
C ARG A 18 7.95 -7.46 -2.27
N GLY A 19 8.92 -7.48 -1.35
CA GLY A 19 9.07 -6.48 -0.28
C GLY A 19 7.83 -6.33 0.60
N ILE A 20 7.46 -5.09 0.88
CA ILE A 20 6.32 -4.72 1.74
C ILE A 20 5.01 -5.29 1.17
N GLY A 21 4.77 -5.17 -0.14
CA GLY A 21 3.54 -5.64 -0.75
C GLY A 21 3.35 -7.16 -0.64
N ALA A 22 4.41 -7.94 -0.81
CA ALA A 22 4.36 -9.39 -0.64
C ALA A 22 4.10 -9.79 0.83
N ALA A 23 4.74 -9.10 1.78
CA ALA A 23 4.51 -9.33 3.21
C ALA A 23 3.06 -8.99 3.62
N ILE A 24 2.50 -7.89 3.10
CA ILE A 24 1.10 -7.52 3.32
C ILE A 24 0.17 -8.59 2.76
N ALA A 25 0.38 -9.00 1.51
CA ALA A 25 -0.46 -10.03 0.87
C ALA A 25 -0.44 -11.34 1.66
N LEU A 26 0.74 -11.79 2.07
CA LEU A 26 0.90 -13.00 2.88
C LEU A 26 0.25 -12.90 4.25
N GLU A 27 0.41 -11.77 4.96
CA GLU A 27 -0.20 -11.58 6.29
C GLU A 27 -1.73 -11.54 6.21
N LEU A 28 -2.30 -10.85 5.22
CA LEU A 28 -3.75 -10.81 5.03
C LEU A 28 -4.31 -12.22 4.69
N ALA A 29 -3.59 -13.00 3.86
CA ALA A 29 -3.97 -14.37 3.56
C ALA A 29 -3.90 -15.28 4.81
N ARG A 30 -2.86 -15.14 5.65
CA ARG A 30 -2.76 -15.84 6.95
C ARG A 30 -3.91 -15.52 7.89
N LYS A 31 -4.46 -14.32 7.80
CA LYS A 31 -5.64 -13.88 8.59
C LYS A 31 -6.97 -14.37 8.01
N GLY A 32 -6.95 -15.07 6.88
CA GLY A 32 -8.14 -15.69 6.28
C GLY A 32 -8.83 -14.87 5.20
N LEU A 33 -8.25 -13.74 4.73
CA LEU A 33 -8.75 -13.07 3.55
C LEU A 33 -8.38 -13.86 2.28
N LYS A 34 -9.26 -13.81 1.29
CA LYS A 34 -8.86 -14.06 -0.08
C LYS A 34 -8.04 -12.87 -0.55
N VAL A 35 -6.87 -13.09 -1.11
CA VAL A 35 -5.97 -11.99 -1.51
C VAL A 35 -5.69 -12.08 -3.00
N ILE A 36 -6.00 -11.00 -3.71
CA ILE A 36 -5.53 -10.80 -5.08
C ILE A 36 -4.40 -9.77 -5.03
N GLY A 37 -3.19 -10.23 -5.29
CA GLY A 37 -2.03 -9.37 -5.43
C GLY A 37 -1.81 -8.96 -6.89
N THR A 38 -1.31 -7.74 -7.15
CA THR A 38 -0.98 -7.34 -8.51
C THR A 38 0.49 -6.99 -8.70
N ALA A 39 0.97 -7.17 -9.93
CA ALA A 39 2.28 -6.75 -10.39
C ALA A 39 2.17 -6.19 -11.82
N THR A 40 3.14 -5.42 -12.29
CA THR A 40 3.12 -4.82 -13.63
C THR A 40 3.35 -5.82 -14.76
N GLY A 41 3.95 -6.98 -14.47
CA GLY A 41 4.23 -8.02 -15.47
C GLY A 41 3.85 -9.41 -14.98
N ASP A 42 3.76 -10.34 -15.93
CA ASP A 42 3.31 -11.71 -15.71
C ASP A 42 4.21 -12.50 -14.75
N GLU A 43 5.52 -12.31 -14.81
CA GLU A 43 6.47 -12.93 -13.86
C GLU A 43 6.18 -12.50 -12.41
N GLY A 44 5.81 -11.23 -12.19
CA GLY A 44 5.42 -10.74 -10.88
C GLY A 44 4.10 -11.36 -10.41
N ALA A 45 3.13 -11.53 -11.31
CA ALA A 45 1.86 -12.19 -11.01
C ALA A 45 2.07 -13.68 -10.67
N VAL A 46 2.97 -14.37 -11.38
CA VAL A 46 3.35 -15.76 -11.07
C VAL A 46 3.98 -15.85 -9.67
N ARG A 47 4.96 -14.99 -9.35
CA ARG A 47 5.56 -14.97 -7.98
C ARG A 47 4.54 -14.76 -6.88
N ILE A 48 3.55 -13.88 -7.09
CA ILE A 48 2.47 -13.68 -6.11
C ILE A 48 1.67 -14.97 -5.94
N ARG A 49 1.31 -15.64 -7.03
CA ARG A 49 0.56 -16.89 -7.01
C ARG A 49 1.31 -17.99 -6.25
N GLU A 50 2.61 -18.12 -6.51
CA GLU A 50 3.47 -19.06 -5.80
C GLU A 50 3.55 -18.76 -4.30
N THR A 51 3.75 -17.49 -3.94
CA THR A 51 3.81 -17.03 -2.53
C THR A 51 2.52 -17.31 -1.77
N LEU A 52 1.38 -17.19 -2.45
CA LEU A 52 0.05 -17.35 -1.86
C LEU A 52 -0.56 -18.75 -2.09
N SER A 53 0.17 -19.69 -2.70
CA SER A 53 -0.34 -21.00 -3.13
C SER A 53 -0.95 -21.85 -2.02
N ALA A 54 -0.51 -21.67 -0.77
CA ALA A 54 -1.06 -22.36 0.40
C ALA A 54 -2.43 -21.81 0.86
N TYR A 55 -2.91 -20.70 0.30
CA TYR A 55 -4.12 -20.01 0.74
C TYR A 55 -5.19 -20.04 -0.35
N ALA A 56 -6.29 -20.72 -0.07
CA ALA A 56 -7.37 -20.91 -1.03
C ALA A 56 -8.03 -19.58 -1.44
N GLY A 57 -8.26 -19.42 -2.76
CA GLY A 57 -8.90 -18.22 -3.32
C GLY A 57 -7.97 -17.01 -3.44
N CYS A 58 -6.66 -17.19 -3.19
CA CYS A 58 -5.65 -16.18 -3.44
C CYS A 58 -5.03 -16.35 -4.82
N ASP A 59 -4.66 -15.24 -5.48
CA ASP A 59 -4.07 -15.27 -6.83
C ASP A 59 -3.20 -14.03 -7.10
N GLY A 60 -2.38 -14.11 -8.15
CA GLY A 60 -1.63 -13.00 -8.73
C GLY A 60 -2.21 -12.56 -10.06
N ARG A 61 -2.38 -11.26 -10.26
CA ARG A 61 -2.90 -10.66 -11.51
C ARG A 61 -1.93 -9.59 -12.02
N THR A 62 -1.90 -9.39 -13.32
CA THR A 62 -1.14 -8.31 -13.96
C THR A 62 -1.95 -7.03 -13.93
N LEU A 63 -1.36 -5.95 -13.43
CA LEU A 63 -1.92 -4.61 -13.44
C LEU A 63 -0.82 -3.55 -13.40
N ASN A 64 -0.86 -2.61 -14.34
CA ASN A 64 -0.18 -1.33 -14.22
C ASN A 64 -1.18 -0.29 -13.69
N VAL A 65 -0.95 0.24 -12.49
CA VAL A 65 -1.84 1.24 -11.84
C VAL A 65 -1.92 2.58 -12.58
N THR A 66 -1.01 2.83 -13.54
CA THR A 66 -1.06 4.02 -14.40
C THR A 66 -2.10 3.88 -15.51
N ASP A 67 -2.56 2.67 -15.82
CA ASP A 67 -3.64 2.41 -16.76
C ASP A 67 -5.00 2.35 -16.04
N GLY A 68 -5.78 3.43 -16.17
CA GLY A 68 -7.07 3.55 -15.51
C GLY A 68 -8.10 2.55 -16.06
N SER A 69 -8.06 2.24 -17.35
CA SER A 69 -8.99 1.28 -17.97
C SER A 69 -8.71 -0.15 -17.52
N ALA A 70 -7.42 -0.52 -17.40
CA ALA A 70 -7.03 -1.81 -16.84
C ALA A 70 -7.41 -1.94 -15.35
N ALA A 71 -7.29 -0.84 -14.57
CA ALA A 71 -7.71 -0.82 -13.17
C ALA A 71 -9.23 -1.05 -13.03
N ASP A 72 -10.04 -0.35 -13.81
CA ASP A 72 -11.50 -0.50 -13.81
C ASP A 72 -11.91 -1.92 -14.25
N ALA A 73 -11.29 -2.45 -15.33
CA ALA A 73 -11.58 -3.80 -15.83
C ALA A 73 -11.22 -4.90 -14.82
N LEU A 74 -10.07 -4.77 -14.13
CA LEU A 74 -9.67 -5.69 -13.08
C LEU A 74 -10.68 -5.69 -11.93
N VAL A 75 -11.05 -4.52 -11.43
CA VAL A 75 -12.02 -4.39 -10.32
C VAL A 75 -13.37 -4.96 -10.70
N ASP A 76 -13.88 -4.67 -11.89
CA ASP A 76 -15.14 -5.21 -12.39
C ASP A 76 -15.09 -6.75 -12.51
N GLY A 77 -13.97 -7.30 -12.97
CA GLY A 77 -13.73 -8.74 -13.02
C GLY A 77 -13.77 -9.37 -11.62
N LEU A 78 -13.05 -8.79 -10.67
CA LEU A 78 -13.02 -9.29 -9.28
C LEU A 78 -14.39 -9.18 -8.60
N VAL A 79 -15.15 -8.11 -8.86
CA VAL A 79 -16.51 -7.98 -8.34
C VAL A 79 -17.44 -9.07 -8.88
N LYS A 80 -17.30 -9.44 -10.16
CA LYS A 80 -18.06 -10.55 -10.76
C LYS A 80 -17.65 -11.91 -10.18
N GLU A 81 -16.36 -12.13 -9.97
CA GLU A 81 -15.80 -13.39 -9.51
C GLU A 81 -16.05 -13.64 -8.01
N PHE A 82 -15.88 -12.60 -7.17
CA PHE A 82 -15.90 -12.70 -5.70
C PHE A 82 -17.08 -11.99 -5.03
N GLY A 83 -17.93 -11.28 -5.78
CA GLY A 83 -19.08 -10.56 -5.25
C GLY A 83 -18.76 -9.15 -4.70
N GLY A 84 -17.49 -8.79 -4.56
CA GLY A 84 -17.06 -7.48 -4.10
C GLY A 84 -15.62 -7.44 -3.59
N ILE A 85 -15.13 -6.24 -3.28
CA ILE A 85 -13.80 -6.01 -2.70
C ILE A 85 -14.02 -5.30 -1.37
N GLN A 86 -13.55 -5.90 -0.26
CA GLN A 86 -13.71 -5.35 1.08
C GLN A 86 -12.48 -4.56 1.54
N VAL A 87 -11.29 -4.95 1.08
CA VAL A 87 -10.03 -4.32 1.45
C VAL A 87 -9.25 -3.94 0.18
N LEU A 88 -8.82 -2.70 0.08
CA LEU A 88 -7.86 -2.24 -0.93
C LEU A 88 -6.58 -1.77 -0.22
N VAL A 89 -5.44 -2.32 -0.63
CA VAL A 89 -4.13 -1.84 -0.20
C VAL A 89 -3.38 -1.27 -1.40
N ASN A 90 -3.22 0.04 -1.42
CA ASN A 90 -2.44 0.77 -2.41
C ASN A 90 -0.98 0.79 -1.97
N ASN A 91 -0.20 -0.19 -2.45
CA ASN A 91 1.23 -0.31 -2.14
C ASN A 91 2.12 -0.08 -3.37
N ALA A 92 1.63 -0.28 -4.59
CA ALA A 92 2.43 -0.03 -5.80
C ALA A 92 3.03 1.37 -5.81
N GLY A 93 4.31 1.46 -6.12
CA GLY A 93 5.03 2.72 -6.17
C GLY A 93 6.42 2.58 -6.77
N ILE A 94 6.97 3.71 -7.22
CA ILE A 94 8.31 3.83 -7.79
C ILE A 94 9.03 5.02 -7.15
N THR A 95 10.36 5.02 -7.24
CA THR A 95 11.21 6.19 -6.98
C THR A 95 11.95 6.60 -8.24
N ARG A 96 12.24 7.88 -8.37
CA ARG A 96 13.13 8.49 -9.38
C ARG A 96 13.89 9.59 -8.67
N ASP A 97 14.91 9.17 -7.91
CA ASP A 97 15.62 10.03 -6.97
C ASP A 97 16.70 10.82 -7.69
N THR A 98 16.60 12.14 -7.63
CA THR A 98 17.60 13.09 -8.14
C THR A 98 17.39 14.46 -7.52
N LEU A 99 18.48 15.25 -7.39
CA LEU A 99 18.36 16.63 -6.87
C LEU A 99 17.41 17.46 -7.75
N ALA A 100 16.62 18.33 -7.12
CA ALA A 100 15.56 19.11 -7.78
C ALA A 100 16.06 19.87 -9.03
N MET A 101 17.27 20.46 -8.98
CA MET A 101 17.85 21.17 -10.12
C MET A 101 18.18 20.27 -11.34
N ARG A 102 18.21 18.96 -11.18
CA ARG A 102 18.50 17.97 -12.23
C ARG A 102 17.31 17.08 -12.54
N MET A 103 16.22 17.21 -11.78
CA MET A 103 15.01 16.39 -11.95
C MET A 103 14.34 16.76 -13.27
N LYS A 104 14.09 15.76 -14.10
CA LYS A 104 13.37 15.93 -15.36
C LYS A 104 11.86 15.86 -15.11
N ASP A 105 11.09 16.55 -15.95
CA ASP A 105 9.63 16.51 -15.88
C ASP A 105 9.10 15.08 -16.01
N ASP A 106 9.69 14.24 -16.87
CA ASP A 106 9.32 12.83 -16.99
C ASP A 106 9.53 12.04 -15.69
N ASP A 107 10.59 12.32 -14.93
CA ASP A 107 10.84 11.65 -13.63
C ASP A 107 9.81 12.11 -12.59
N TRP A 108 9.45 13.39 -12.61
CA TRP A 108 8.38 13.94 -11.80
C TRP A 108 7.03 13.29 -12.16
N ASP A 109 6.64 13.34 -13.43
CA ASP A 109 5.35 12.88 -13.93
C ASP A 109 5.16 11.36 -13.70
N ASN A 110 6.19 10.55 -13.95
CA ASN A 110 6.15 9.12 -13.71
C ASN A 110 5.88 8.79 -12.23
N VAL A 111 6.52 9.51 -11.30
CA VAL A 111 6.31 9.32 -9.86
C VAL A 111 4.92 9.79 -9.46
N MET A 112 4.46 10.94 -9.94
CA MET A 112 3.12 11.45 -9.64
C MET A 112 2.03 10.55 -10.23
N ASP A 113 2.19 10.07 -11.47
CA ASP A 113 1.18 9.20 -12.11
C ASP A 113 1.08 7.84 -11.41
N THR A 114 2.20 7.26 -10.98
CA THR A 114 2.20 5.98 -10.27
C THR A 114 1.77 6.14 -8.81
N ASN A 115 2.48 6.99 -8.04
CA ASN A 115 2.40 7.00 -6.58
C ASN A 115 1.23 7.83 -6.04
N LEU A 116 0.65 8.76 -6.82
CA LEU A 116 -0.50 9.55 -6.41
C LEU A 116 -1.73 9.26 -7.27
N LYS A 117 -1.64 9.44 -8.57
CA LYS A 117 -2.79 9.25 -9.47
C LYS A 117 -3.19 7.78 -9.58
N GLY A 118 -2.23 6.85 -9.54
CA GLY A 118 -2.51 5.41 -9.47
C GLY A 118 -3.28 5.02 -8.21
N VAL A 119 -2.90 5.57 -7.05
CA VAL A 119 -3.63 5.39 -5.78
C VAL A 119 -5.05 5.94 -5.88
N PHE A 120 -5.23 7.12 -6.48
CA PHE A 120 -6.56 7.69 -6.72
C PHE A 120 -7.41 6.79 -7.64
N ARG A 121 -6.83 6.31 -8.77
CA ARG A 121 -7.54 5.44 -9.73
C ARG A 121 -8.03 4.16 -9.07
N MET A 122 -7.15 3.46 -8.34
CA MET A 122 -7.50 2.23 -7.64
C MET A 122 -8.57 2.47 -6.57
N SER A 123 -8.40 3.54 -5.77
CA SER A 123 -9.40 3.91 -4.76
C SER A 123 -10.75 4.16 -5.40
N ARG A 124 -10.81 4.98 -6.47
CA ARG A 124 -12.05 5.30 -7.20
C ARG A 124 -12.72 4.04 -7.76
N ALA A 125 -11.94 3.13 -8.34
CA ALA A 125 -12.47 1.91 -8.96
C ALA A 125 -13.25 1.03 -7.96
N VAL A 126 -12.79 0.92 -6.70
CA VAL A 126 -13.47 0.10 -5.68
C VAL A 126 -14.64 0.81 -4.99
N LEU A 127 -14.77 2.14 -5.10
CA LEU A 127 -15.78 2.89 -4.34
C LEU A 127 -17.21 2.42 -4.61
N ARG A 128 -17.55 2.17 -5.88
CA ARG A 128 -18.93 1.76 -6.24
C ARG A 128 -19.35 0.48 -5.50
N THR A 129 -18.49 -0.52 -5.46
CA THR A 129 -18.76 -1.78 -4.78
C THR A 129 -18.77 -1.62 -3.26
N MET A 130 -17.80 -0.90 -2.69
CA MET A 130 -17.72 -0.64 -1.24
C MET A 130 -18.91 0.18 -0.73
N MET A 131 -19.35 1.20 -1.48
CA MET A 131 -20.54 2.00 -1.14
C MET A 131 -21.82 1.16 -1.19
N LYS A 132 -21.97 0.27 -2.17
CA LYS A 132 -23.11 -0.65 -2.27
C LYS A 132 -23.14 -1.64 -1.11
N GLN A 133 -21.99 -2.17 -0.71
CA GLN A 133 -21.85 -3.10 0.41
C GLN A 133 -21.98 -2.41 1.78
N ARG A 134 -21.84 -1.07 1.84
CA ARG A 134 -21.70 -0.28 3.07
C ARG A 134 -20.59 -0.80 3.99
N TYR A 135 -19.49 -1.19 3.38
CA TYR A 135 -18.29 -1.65 4.04
C TYR A 135 -17.08 -1.52 3.11
N GLY A 136 -15.98 -1.03 3.63
CA GLY A 136 -14.70 -0.97 2.93
C GLY A 136 -13.56 -0.53 3.84
N ARG A 137 -12.36 -0.97 3.48
CA ARG A 137 -11.08 -0.60 4.10
C ARG A 137 -10.10 -0.23 2.99
N ILE A 138 -9.75 1.04 2.89
CA ILE A 138 -8.74 1.51 1.94
C ILE A 138 -7.50 1.90 2.76
N ILE A 139 -6.38 1.24 2.48
CA ILE A 139 -5.11 1.46 3.16
C ILE A 139 -4.07 1.87 2.12
N ASN A 140 -3.52 3.05 2.27
CA ASN A 140 -2.52 3.61 1.38
C ASN A 140 -1.13 3.52 2.01
N ILE A 141 -0.17 2.91 1.33
CA ILE A 141 1.22 2.89 1.79
C ILE A 141 1.88 4.20 1.36
N THR A 142 2.10 5.07 2.35
CA THR A 142 2.81 6.34 2.20
C THR A 142 4.30 6.17 2.46
N SER A 143 4.93 7.06 3.16
CA SER A 143 6.32 6.99 3.60
C SER A 143 6.59 8.07 4.66
N VAL A 144 7.52 7.83 5.55
CA VAL A 144 8.07 8.86 6.42
C VAL A 144 8.56 10.08 5.62
N VAL A 145 9.08 9.86 4.41
CA VAL A 145 9.54 10.92 3.50
C VAL A 145 8.43 11.88 3.09
N GLY A 146 7.18 11.44 3.05
CA GLY A 146 6.04 12.31 2.78
C GLY A 146 5.81 13.36 3.88
N ALA A 147 6.24 13.09 5.11
CA ALA A 147 6.12 13.99 6.25
C ALA A 147 7.42 14.77 6.52
N SER A 148 8.58 14.08 6.52
CA SER A 148 9.88 14.69 6.85
C SER A 148 10.57 15.34 5.66
N GLY A 149 10.25 14.93 4.42
CA GLY A 149 11.06 15.22 3.24
C GLY A 149 12.35 14.39 3.21
N ASN A 150 13.00 14.34 2.05
CA ASN A 150 14.34 13.80 1.88
C ASN A 150 15.00 14.45 0.65
N ALA A 151 16.29 14.78 0.76
CA ALA A 151 17.03 15.35 -0.36
C ALA A 151 17.04 14.41 -1.56
N GLY A 152 16.76 14.94 -2.75
CA GLY A 152 16.69 14.16 -3.99
C GLY A 152 15.33 13.45 -4.23
N GLN A 153 14.36 13.60 -3.34
CA GLN A 153 13.05 12.92 -3.43
C GLN A 153 11.88 13.91 -3.45
N ALA A 154 12.04 15.08 -4.07
CA ALA A 154 10.97 16.09 -4.12
C ALA A 154 9.67 15.56 -4.74
N ASN A 155 9.75 14.80 -5.85
CA ASN A 155 8.63 14.14 -6.51
C ASN A 155 7.97 13.07 -5.60
N TYR A 156 8.77 12.22 -4.99
CA TYR A 156 8.30 11.15 -4.12
C TYR A 156 7.64 11.70 -2.85
N ALA A 157 8.28 12.68 -2.19
CA ALA A 157 7.73 13.36 -1.01
C ALA A 157 6.39 14.04 -1.34
N ALA A 158 6.32 14.78 -2.45
CA ALA A 158 5.09 15.42 -2.92
C ALA A 158 3.96 14.41 -3.16
N ALA A 159 4.26 13.28 -3.85
CA ALA A 159 3.28 12.24 -4.12
C ALA A 159 2.77 11.60 -2.82
N LYS A 160 3.66 11.23 -1.87
CA LYS A 160 3.29 10.58 -0.61
C LYS A 160 2.53 11.54 0.33
N ALA A 161 2.92 12.80 0.42
CA ALA A 161 2.16 13.83 1.13
C ALA A 161 0.76 14.06 0.49
N GLY A 162 0.70 14.07 -0.86
CA GLY A 162 -0.57 14.16 -1.60
C GLY A 162 -1.52 13.01 -1.29
N VAL A 163 -1.02 11.77 -1.17
CA VAL A 163 -1.80 10.60 -0.77
C VAL A 163 -2.36 10.78 0.65
N ALA A 164 -1.57 11.29 1.60
CA ALA A 164 -2.03 11.56 2.96
C ALA A 164 -3.15 12.63 2.98
N GLY A 165 -3.01 13.69 2.17
CA GLY A 165 -4.07 14.69 1.98
C GLY A 165 -5.34 14.11 1.39
N MET A 166 -5.22 13.33 0.31
CA MET A 166 -6.34 12.65 -0.35
C MET A 166 -7.03 11.65 0.60
N THR A 167 -6.27 10.92 1.41
CA THR A 167 -6.81 10.00 2.42
C THR A 167 -7.76 10.70 3.39
N ARG A 168 -7.40 11.88 3.89
CA ARG A 168 -8.27 12.67 4.78
C ARG A 168 -9.56 13.13 4.10
N ALA A 169 -9.48 13.52 2.83
CA ALA A 169 -10.65 13.93 2.05
C ALA A 169 -11.61 12.75 1.83
N LEU A 170 -11.09 11.61 1.36
CA LEU A 170 -11.89 10.40 1.14
C LEU A 170 -12.49 9.85 2.45
N ALA A 171 -11.76 9.92 3.56
CA ALA A 171 -12.28 9.51 4.87
C ALA A 171 -13.53 10.31 5.28
N ARG A 172 -13.56 11.62 5.03
CA ARG A 172 -14.73 12.48 5.28
C ARG A 172 -15.90 12.14 4.34
N GLU A 173 -15.62 11.89 3.07
CA GLU A 173 -16.64 11.59 2.06
C GLU A 173 -17.31 10.22 2.31
N LEU A 174 -16.53 9.22 2.73
CA LEU A 174 -16.95 7.82 2.73
C LEU A 174 -17.36 7.29 4.11
N GLY A 175 -17.10 8.04 5.18
CA GLY A 175 -17.35 7.58 6.56
C GLY A 175 -18.80 7.19 6.83
N SER A 176 -19.79 7.92 6.25
CA SER A 176 -21.23 7.61 6.39
C SER A 176 -21.62 6.26 5.76
N ARG A 177 -20.74 5.68 4.96
CA ARG A 177 -20.91 4.36 4.31
C ARG A 177 -20.13 3.23 4.99
N ASN A 178 -19.59 3.48 6.21
CA ASN A 178 -18.76 2.52 6.94
C ASN A 178 -17.50 2.10 6.14
N ILE A 179 -16.95 3.04 5.37
CA ILE A 179 -15.71 2.86 4.63
C ILE A 179 -14.65 3.70 5.34
N THR A 180 -13.57 3.07 5.79
CA THR A 180 -12.41 3.78 6.37
C THR A 180 -11.31 3.92 5.34
N VAL A 181 -10.61 5.05 5.37
CA VAL A 181 -9.47 5.33 4.50
C VAL A 181 -8.32 5.82 5.37
N ASN A 182 -7.21 5.08 5.38
CA ASN A 182 -6.05 5.38 6.22
C ASN A 182 -4.74 5.21 5.46
N CYS A 183 -3.67 5.76 6.02
CA CYS A 183 -2.30 5.55 5.56
C CYS A 183 -1.50 4.73 6.57
N VAL A 184 -0.53 3.98 6.04
CA VAL A 184 0.61 3.46 6.80
C VAL A 184 1.85 4.09 6.18
N ALA A 185 2.66 4.75 7.02
CA ALA A 185 3.89 5.43 6.62
C ALA A 185 5.12 4.66 7.12
N PRO A 186 5.73 3.81 6.26
CA PRO A 186 6.96 3.13 6.59
C PRO A 186 8.13 4.10 6.78
N GLY A 187 9.02 3.77 7.73
CA GLY A 187 10.38 4.28 7.76
C GLY A 187 11.30 3.50 6.84
N PHE A 188 12.55 3.29 7.26
CA PHE A 188 13.48 2.44 6.55
C PHE A 188 13.23 0.96 6.88
N ILE A 189 12.85 0.20 5.84
CA ILE A 189 12.45 -1.20 5.93
C ILE A 189 13.48 -2.06 5.18
N GLU A 190 13.86 -3.19 5.76
CA GLU A 190 14.71 -4.21 5.13
C GLU A 190 14.03 -4.75 3.87
N THR A 191 14.53 -4.32 2.70
CA THR A 191 14.07 -4.76 1.38
C THR A 191 15.27 -4.83 0.45
N ASP A 192 15.07 -5.34 -0.76
CA ASP A 192 16.14 -5.34 -1.78
C ASP A 192 16.75 -3.94 -2.02
N MET A 193 15.99 -2.88 -1.77
CA MET A 193 16.46 -1.49 -1.90
C MET A 193 17.46 -1.08 -0.80
N THR A 194 17.35 -1.66 0.39
CA THR A 194 18.25 -1.36 1.52
C THR A 194 19.41 -2.34 1.64
N ALA A 195 19.32 -3.51 1.02
CA ALA A 195 20.35 -4.55 1.06
C ALA A 195 21.66 -4.15 0.36
N GLY A 196 21.62 -3.18 -0.56
CA GLY A 196 22.80 -2.70 -1.32
C GLY A 196 23.54 -1.52 -0.68
N LEU A 197 23.15 -1.06 0.52
CA LEU A 197 23.78 0.08 1.18
C LEU A 197 25.13 -0.31 1.81
N GLY A 198 26.16 0.53 1.61
CA GLY A 198 27.45 0.36 2.26
C GLY A 198 27.38 0.57 3.79
N GLU A 199 28.37 0.04 4.53
CA GLU A 199 28.37 0.08 6.01
C GLU A 199 28.23 1.49 6.60
N ASP A 200 28.87 2.50 6.01
CA ASP A 200 28.79 3.88 6.49
C ASP A 200 27.40 4.48 6.26
N GLN A 201 26.76 4.14 5.14
CA GLN A 201 25.40 4.56 4.85
C GLN A 201 24.41 3.87 5.81
N GLN A 202 24.60 2.59 6.09
CA GLN A 202 23.78 1.87 7.07
C GLN A 202 23.92 2.49 8.47
N LYS A 203 25.14 2.79 8.92
CA LYS A 203 25.38 3.44 10.22
C LYS A 203 24.71 4.81 10.31
N ALA A 204 24.84 5.63 9.27
CA ALA A 204 24.19 6.95 9.21
C ALA A 204 22.66 6.84 9.26
N LEU A 205 22.09 5.82 8.63
CA LEU A 205 20.66 5.54 8.57
C LEU A 205 20.15 5.06 9.92
N LEU A 206 20.84 4.11 10.55
CA LEU A 206 20.51 3.60 11.89
C LEU A 206 20.57 4.69 12.96
N GLY A 207 21.50 5.65 12.83
CA GLY A 207 21.59 6.80 13.73
C GLY A 207 20.38 7.74 13.71
N GLN A 208 19.51 7.64 12.68
CA GLN A 208 18.27 8.41 12.58
C GLN A 208 17.06 7.67 13.17
N ILE A 209 17.23 6.40 13.56
CA ILE A 209 16.13 5.55 14.05
C ILE A 209 16.28 5.35 15.55
N PRO A 210 15.43 5.93 16.41
CA PRO A 210 15.49 5.76 17.85
C PRO A 210 15.53 4.29 18.33
N LEU A 211 14.81 3.37 17.64
CA LEU A 211 14.86 1.94 17.96
C LEU A 211 16.18 1.26 17.54
N GLY A 212 17.08 1.93 16.80
CA GLY A 212 18.43 1.46 16.46
C GLY A 212 18.49 0.31 15.44
N HIS A 213 17.40 -0.03 14.78
CA HIS A 213 17.37 -1.06 13.74
C HIS A 213 16.36 -0.72 12.63
N LEU A 214 16.56 -1.30 11.44
CA LEU A 214 15.59 -1.21 10.35
C LEU A 214 14.33 -1.98 10.71
N GLY A 215 13.18 -1.48 10.23
CA GLY A 215 11.94 -2.23 10.29
C GLY A 215 11.93 -3.39 9.30
N LYS A 216 11.08 -4.39 9.53
CA LYS A 216 10.87 -5.51 8.61
C LYS A 216 9.59 -5.30 7.80
N PRO A 217 9.46 -5.86 6.60
CA PRO A 217 8.20 -5.85 5.85
C PRO A 217 7.00 -6.35 6.66
N ALA A 218 7.24 -7.27 7.61
CA ALA A 218 6.21 -7.78 8.51
C ALA A 218 5.66 -6.70 9.46
N ASP A 219 6.46 -5.73 9.90
CA ASP A 219 5.99 -4.65 10.79
C ASP A 219 4.94 -3.79 10.08
N ILE A 220 5.16 -3.53 8.79
CA ILE A 220 4.18 -2.82 7.96
C ILE A 220 2.93 -3.68 7.73
N ALA A 221 3.12 -4.97 7.45
CA ALA A 221 2.01 -5.91 7.22
C ALA A 221 1.09 -6.03 8.44
N HIS A 222 1.63 -6.02 9.65
CA HIS A 222 0.85 -6.03 10.90
C HIS A 222 0.00 -4.77 11.07
N ALA A 223 0.57 -3.58 10.78
CA ALA A 223 -0.19 -2.33 10.83
C ALA A 223 -1.32 -2.30 9.78
N VAL A 224 -1.04 -2.78 8.56
CA VAL A 224 -2.06 -2.94 7.50
C VAL A 224 -3.14 -3.92 7.92
N SER A 225 -2.76 -5.07 8.49
CA SER A 225 -3.70 -6.08 8.98
C SER A 225 -4.64 -5.53 10.06
N TYR A 226 -4.11 -4.72 10.99
CA TYR A 226 -4.93 -4.01 11.96
C TYR A 226 -5.94 -3.07 11.29
N LEU A 227 -5.50 -2.20 10.36
CA LEU A 227 -6.38 -1.25 9.66
C LEU A 227 -7.40 -1.94 8.75
N ALA A 228 -7.08 -3.12 8.22
CA ALA A 228 -8.01 -3.94 7.44
C ALA A 228 -9.11 -4.57 8.31
N SER A 229 -8.87 -4.71 9.59
CA SER A 229 -9.72 -5.45 10.53
C SER A 229 -11.00 -4.69 10.93
N PRO A 230 -12.05 -5.39 11.37
CA PRO A 230 -13.22 -4.77 11.98
C PRO A 230 -12.89 -3.92 13.23
N GLN A 231 -11.84 -4.28 13.98
CA GLN A 231 -11.39 -3.57 15.19
C GLN A 231 -10.93 -2.14 14.89
N ALA A 232 -10.45 -1.86 13.68
CA ALA A 232 -10.09 -0.52 13.23
C ALA A 232 -11.29 0.28 12.66
N GLY A 233 -12.52 -0.18 12.86
CA GLY A 233 -13.73 0.44 12.28
C GLY A 233 -13.97 1.90 12.69
N TYR A 234 -13.34 2.37 13.78
CA TYR A 234 -13.40 3.77 14.23
C TYR A 234 -12.14 4.57 13.91
N VAL A 235 -11.19 3.98 13.16
CA VAL A 235 -9.96 4.64 12.70
C VAL A 235 -10.12 5.01 11.23
N THR A 236 -10.19 6.31 10.93
CA THR A 236 -10.26 6.80 9.55
C THR A 236 -9.59 8.16 9.41
N GLY A 237 -9.02 8.44 8.24
CA GLY A 237 -8.29 9.67 7.94
C GLY A 237 -6.91 9.76 8.63
N GLN A 238 -6.42 8.67 9.21
CA GLN A 238 -5.17 8.65 9.96
C GLN A 238 -3.99 8.20 9.09
N GLU A 239 -2.80 8.66 9.48
CA GLU A 239 -1.53 8.17 8.97
C GLU A 239 -0.76 7.54 10.14
N ILE A 240 -0.63 6.20 10.10
CA ILE A 240 0.10 5.46 11.13
C ILE A 240 1.56 5.34 10.70
N HIS A 241 2.43 5.99 11.45
CA HIS A 241 3.88 5.90 11.26
C HIS A 241 4.43 4.61 11.84
N VAL A 242 5.10 3.80 11.00
CA VAL A 242 5.79 2.56 11.37
C VAL A 242 7.25 2.70 10.96
N ASN A 243 8.03 3.43 11.77
CA ASN A 243 9.32 3.96 11.37
C ASN A 243 10.39 3.91 12.49
N GLY A 244 10.14 3.18 13.59
CA GLY A 244 11.09 3.07 14.70
C GLY A 244 11.35 4.38 15.45
N GLY A 245 10.42 5.36 15.35
CA GLY A 245 10.56 6.68 15.98
C GLY A 245 11.31 7.71 15.14
N MET A 246 11.65 7.37 13.89
CA MET A 246 12.38 8.27 12.98
C MET A 246 11.64 9.59 12.72
N TYR A 247 10.32 9.54 12.77
CA TYR A 247 9.41 10.70 12.70
C TYR A 247 8.26 10.50 13.68
N MET A 248 8.01 11.53 14.48
CA MET A 248 6.96 11.58 15.50
C MET A 248 6.14 12.86 15.37
#